data_99fa286034029b3876234cd079c707a3
#
_entry.id   99fa286034029b3876234cd079c707a3
#
_cell.length_a   1.000
_cell.length_b   1.000
_cell.length_c   1.000
_cell.angle_alpha   90.00
_cell.angle_beta   90.00
_cell.angle_gamma   90.00
#
_symmetry.space_group_name_H-M   'P 1'
#
loop_
_entity.id
_entity.type
_entity.pdbx_description
1 polymer ?
#
loop_
_entity_poly.entity_id
_entity_poly.type
_entity_poly.pdbx_seq_one_letter_code
_entity_poly.pdbx_strand_id
1 'polypeptide(L)'
;MNLRPHQQRIINKMNQTPKGQVIVPTGGGKTMCMITDAQRQFVEGYNTIVVVAPRILLAQQLSNDFLKIIDNVKVMHVHSGETKHYSTTKPNDIGNWFCKNQLFGENGLIFTTYHSLHKIQQSGIPVNTIYFDEAHNSVQQHFHTATRFFATTNNRRCSSLLLLLIIAIMMKEV
;
A
#
# COMPACT_ATOMS: atom_id res chain seq x y z
N MET A 1 -14.38 14.28 -7.79
CA MET A 1 -14.79 12.89 -7.51
C MET A 1 -15.77 12.92 -6.35
N ASN A 2 -16.99 12.39 -6.52
CA ASN A 2 -18.00 12.42 -5.44
C ASN A 2 -17.89 11.16 -4.60
N LEU A 3 -17.33 11.30 -3.40
CA LEU A 3 -17.27 10.22 -2.40
C LEU A 3 -18.64 10.05 -1.72
N ARG A 4 -18.99 8.82 -1.43
CA ARG A 4 -20.18 8.53 -0.60
C ARG A 4 -19.95 8.99 0.84
N PRO A 5 -20.99 9.34 1.61
CA PRO A 5 -20.83 9.87 2.98
C PRO A 5 -20.01 8.96 3.91
N HIS A 6 -20.16 7.65 3.81
CA HIS A 6 -19.36 6.70 4.60
C HIS A 6 -17.88 6.67 4.18
N GLN A 7 -17.57 6.81 2.87
CA GLN A 7 -16.20 6.88 2.38
C GLN A 7 -15.50 8.15 2.90
N GLN A 8 -16.20 9.29 2.88
CA GLN A 8 -15.66 10.54 3.43
C GLN A 8 -15.34 10.40 4.92
N ARG A 9 -16.22 9.75 5.70
CA ARG A 9 -15.96 9.48 7.13
C ARG A 9 -14.75 8.58 7.33
N ILE A 10 -14.57 7.55 6.50
CA ILE A 10 -13.40 6.66 6.53
C ILE A 10 -12.13 7.47 6.28
N ILE A 11 -12.07 8.25 5.20
CA ILE A 11 -10.90 9.04 4.84
C ILE A 11 -10.56 10.05 5.94
N ASN A 12 -11.56 10.71 6.51
CA ASN A 12 -11.33 11.63 7.64
C ASN A 12 -10.70 10.89 8.85
N LYS A 13 -11.13 9.67 9.13
CA LYS A 13 -10.54 8.86 10.19
C LYS A 13 -9.12 8.40 9.85
N MET A 14 -8.87 8.00 8.61
CA MET A 14 -7.52 7.65 8.12
C MET A 14 -6.55 8.82 8.32
N ASN A 15 -6.98 10.04 8.04
CA ASN A 15 -6.17 11.25 8.23
C ASN A 15 -5.80 11.53 9.69
N GLN A 16 -6.62 11.10 10.63
CA GLN A 16 -6.44 11.34 12.06
C GLN A 16 -5.71 10.20 12.79
N THR A 17 -5.62 9.02 12.15
CA THR A 17 -5.17 7.80 12.82
C THR A 17 -4.05 7.16 12.00
N PRO A 18 -2.81 7.12 12.51
CA PRO A 18 -1.65 6.58 11.77
C PRO A 18 -1.75 5.07 11.52
N LYS A 19 -2.53 4.37 12.33
CA LYS A 19 -2.74 2.91 12.21
C LYS A 19 -4.19 2.59 12.55
N GLY A 20 -4.82 1.75 11.74
CA GLY A 20 -6.19 1.37 12.01
C GLY A 20 -6.69 0.26 11.11
N GLN A 21 -7.84 -0.26 11.47
CA GLN A 21 -8.59 -1.22 10.68
C GLN A 21 -9.89 -0.57 10.21
N VAL A 22 -10.15 -0.69 8.93
CA VAL A 22 -11.39 -0.18 8.31
C VAL A 22 -12.21 -1.37 7.85
N ILE A 23 -13.41 -1.51 8.39
CA ILE A 23 -14.35 -2.56 8.02
C ILE A 23 -15.41 -1.94 7.12
N VAL A 24 -15.48 -2.41 5.89
CA VAL A 24 -16.42 -1.94 4.88
C VAL A 24 -17.07 -3.15 4.22
N PRO A 25 -18.39 -3.18 4.08
CA PRO A 25 -19.06 -4.28 3.39
C PRO A 25 -18.62 -4.39 1.92
N THR A 26 -18.85 -5.54 1.32
CA THR A 26 -18.59 -5.76 -0.10
C THR A 26 -19.32 -4.70 -0.94
N GLY A 27 -18.64 -4.16 -1.95
CA GLY A 27 -19.19 -3.06 -2.75
C GLY A 27 -19.21 -1.68 -2.07
N GLY A 28 -18.77 -1.57 -0.81
CA GLY A 28 -18.70 -0.29 -0.08
C GLY A 28 -17.59 0.65 -0.54
N GLY A 29 -16.77 0.24 -1.52
CA GLY A 29 -15.75 1.09 -2.15
C GLY A 29 -14.45 1.22 -1.36
N LYS A 30 -13.98 0.12 -0.76
CA LYS A 30 -12.67 0.04 -0.08
C LYS A 30 -11.53 0.60 -0.92
N THR A 31 -11.42 0.11 -2.15
CA THR A 31 -10.38 0.53 -3.11
C THR A 31 -10.41 2.04 -3.32
N MET A 32 -11.60 2.63 -3.41
CA MET A 32 -11.74 4.07 -3.57
C MET A 32 -11.22 4.86 -2.36
N CYS A 33 -11.42 4.35 -1.15
CA CYS A 33 -10.86 4.99 0.06
C CYS A 33 -9.32 4.95 0.03
N MET A 34 -8.73 3.79 -0.34
CA MET A 34 -7.27 3.67 -0.48
C MET A 34 -6.72 4.62 -1.56
N ILE A 35 -7.35 4.68 -2.73
CA ILE A 35 -6.94 5.55 -3.85
C ILE A 35 -6.99 7.03 -3.43
N THR A 36 -8.09 7.46 -2.81
CA THR A 36 -8.26 8.86 -2.39
C THR A 36 -7.23 9.26 -1.34
N ASP A 37 -6.95 8.37 -0.38
CA ASP A 37 -5.95 8.63 0.64
C ASP A 37 -4.53 8.67 0.03
N ALA A 38 -4.20 7.73 -0.87
CA ALA A 38 -2.93 7.71 -1.57
C ALA A 38 -2.72 8.97 -2.43
N GLN A 39 -3.75 9.40 -3.16
CA GLN A 39 -3.71 10.62 -3.96
C GLN A 39 -3.41 11.85 -3.10
N ARG A 40 -4.04 11.96 -1.93
CA ARG A 40 -3.78 13.04 -0.98
C ARG A 40 -2.31 13.02 -0.53
N GLN A 41 -1.80 11.87 -0.13
CA GLN A 41 -0.41 11.74 0.34
C GLN A 41 0.61 12.11 -0.75
N PHE A 42 0.35 11.76 -2.00
CA PHE A 42 1.22 12.15 -3.12
C PHE A 42 1.22 13.64 -3.42
N VAL A 43 0.15 14.34 -3.08
CA VAL A 43 0.10 15.82 -3.16
C VAL A 43 0.87 16.47 -2.02
N GLU A 44 0.89 15.85 -0.84
CA GLU A 44 1.58 16.37 0.35
C GLU A 44 3.11 16.20 0.30
N GLY A 45 3.63 15.35 -0.57
CA GLY A 45 5.07 15.13 -0.72
C GLY A 45 5.44 13.82 -1.42
N TYR A 46 6.74 13.56 -1.48
CA TYR A 46 7.27 12.33 -2.05
C TYR A 46 7.03 11.16 -1.12
N ASN A 47 6.23 10.21 -1.58
CA ASN A 47 5.82 9.07 -0.79
C ASN A 47 6.02 7.76 -1.54
N THR A 48 6.38 6.73 -0.79
CA THR A 48 6.33 5.34 -1.25
C THR A 48 5.20 4.63 -0.54
N ILE A 49 4.21 4.21 -1.34
CA ILE A 49 3.01 3.54 -0.86
C ILE A 49 3.02 2.09 -1.32
N VAL A 50 2.72 1.17 -0.42
CA VAL A 50 2.62 -0.26 -0.69
C VAL A 50 1.18 -0.72 -0.57
N VAL A 51 0.70 -1.44 -1.56
CA VAL A 51 -0.63 -2.07 -1.57
C VAL A 51 -0.45 -3.59 -1.58
N VAL A 52 -0.93 -4.25 -0.54
CA VAL A 52 -0.80 -5.70 -0.34
C VAL A 52 -2.12 -6.38 -0.63
N ALA A 53 -2.12 -7.33 -1.56
CA ALA A 53 -3.29 -8.11 -1.94
C ALA A 53 -3.09 -9.60 -1.62
N PRO A 54 -4.16 -10.37 -1.42
CA PRO A 54 -4.05 -11.80 -1.14
C PRO A 54 -3.55 -12.64 -2.33
N ARG A 55 -3.76 -12.17 -3.56
CA ARG A 55 -3.41 -12.89 -4.79
C ARG A 55 -2.87 -11.95 -5.85
N ILE A 56 -2.06 -12.49 -6.77
CA ILE A 56 -1.44 -11.74 -7.88
C ILE A 56 -2.49 -11.03 -8.74
N LEU A 57 -3.56 -11.72 -9.13
CA LEU A 57 -4.62 -11.13 -9.95
C LEU A 57 -5.30 -9.94 -9.26
N LEU A 58 -5.49 -10.01 -7.95
CA LEU A 58 -6.05 -8.89 -7.18
C LEU A 58 -5.05 -7.73 -7.06
N ALA A 59 -3.75 -8.01 -6.91
CA ALA A 59 -2.73 -6.97 -6.95
C ALA A 59 -2.72 -6.22 -8.29
N GLN A 60 -2.87 -6.94 -9.39
CA GLN A 60 -2.97 -6.36 -10.74
C GLN A 60 -4.26 -5.55 -10.92
N GLN A 61 -5.39 -6.06 -10.43
CA GLN A 61 -6.67 -5.35 -10.49
C GLN A 61 -6.59 -4.04 -9.68
N LEU A 62 -6.06 -4.09 -8.46
CA LEU A 62 -5.84 -2.88 -7.64
C LEU A 62 -4.93 -1.90 -8.36
N SER A 63 -3.81 -2.37 -8.95
CA SER A 63 -2.91 -1.53 -9.74
C SER A 63 -3.66 -0.80 -10.87
N ASN A 64 -4.47 -1.53 -11.64
CA ASN A 64 -5.26 -0.93 -12.70
C ASN A 64 -6.26 0.10 -12.17
N ASP A 65 -6.92 -0.17 -11.04
CA ASP A 65 -7.90 0.76 -10.48
C ASP A 65 -7.23 2.03 -9.90
N PHE A 66 -6.07 1.90 -9.27
CA PHE A 66 -5.28 3.04 -8.82
C PHE A 66 -4.85 3.92 -9.99
N LEU A 67 -4.33 3.33 -11.05
CA LEU A 67 -3.79 4.06 -12.21
C LEU A 67 -4.86 4.67 -13.13
N LYS A 68 -6.13 4.37 -12.95
CA LYS A 68 -7.23 5.11 -13.58
C LYS A 68 -7.41 6.51 -12.99
N ILE A 69 -6.87 6.76 -11.80
CA ILE A 69 -7.16 7.95 -11.00
C ILE A 69 -5.88 8.69 -10.59
N ILE A 70 -4.81 7.95 -10.34
CA ILE A 70 -3.53 8.52 -9.89
C ILE A 70 -2.56 8.53 -11.07
N ASP A 71 -2.19 9.72 -11.48
CA ASP A 71 -1.18 9.97 -12.49
C ASP A 71 0.17 10.33 -11.86
N ASN A 72 1.22 10.36 -12.67
CA ASN A 72 2.57 10.81 -12.29
C ASN A 72 3.18 10.04 -11.11
N VAL A 73 3.00 8.72 -11.09
CA VAL A 73 3.62 7.83 -10.11
C VAL A 73 4.45 6.75 -10.81
N LYS A 74 5.53 6.33 -10.18
CA LYS A 74 6.28 5.15 -10.61
C LYS A 74 5.67 3.91 -9.99
N VAL A 75 5.41 2.92 -10.82
CA VAL A 75 4.75 1.68 -10.43
C VAL A 75 5.72 0.53 -10.47
N MET A 76 5.69 -0.29 -9.43
CA MET A 76 6.40 -1.55 -9.35
C MET A 76 5.50 -2.66 -8.81
N HIS A 77 5.64 -3.85 -9.37
CA HIS A 77 5.03 -5.06 -8.84
C HIS A 77 6.08 -5.95 -8.16
N VAL A 78 5.79 -6.41 -6.96
CA VAL A 78 6.66 -7.34 -6.22
C VAL A 78 5.91 -8.67 -6.04
N HIS A 79 5.95 -9.47 -7.08
CA HIS A 79 5.39 -10.83 -7.15
C HIS A 79 5.94 -11.57 -8.38
N SER A 80 5.75 -12.88 -8.43
CA SER A 80 6.27 -13.75 -9.51
C SER A 80 5.38 -13.80 -10.77
N GLY A 81 4.21 -13.16 -10.76
CA GLY A 81 3.31 -13.17 -11.91
C GLY A 81 3.71 -12.13 -12.97
N GLU A 82 3.28 -12.38 -14.20
CA GLU A 82 3.46 -11.44 -15.31
C GLU A 82 2.67 -10.16 -15.09
N THR A 83 3.22 -9.03 -15.49
CA THR A 83 2.59 -7.71 -15.41
C THR A 83 3.14 -6.80 -16.51
N LYS A 84 2.38 -5.77 -16.87
CA LYS A 84 2.81 -4.73 -17.84
C LYS A 84 3.76 -3.70 -17.22
N HIS A 85 3.86 -3.65 -15.90
CA HIS A 85 4.72 -2.73 -15.18
C HIS A 85 6.05 -3.40 -14.81
N TYR A 86 7.01 -2.59 -14.39
CA TYR A 86 8.25 -3.11 -13.85
C TYR A 86 7.96 -4.05 -12.68
N SER A 87 8.56 -5.23 -12.68
CA SER A 87 8.36 -6.22 -11.62
C SER A 87 9.67 -6.89 -11.22
N THR A 88 9.79 -7.16 -9.94
CA THR A 88 10.92 -7.90 -9.39
C THR A 88 10.56 -8.56 -8.07
N THR A 89 11.27 -9.64 -7.74
CA THR A 89 11.22 -10.27 -6.42
C THR A 89 12.56 -10.19 -5.70
N LYS A 90 13.54 -9.48 -6.27
CA LYS A 90 14.87 -9.33 -5.70
C LYS A 90 14.95 -8.07 -4.82
N PRO A 91 15.30 -8.19 -3.53
CA PRO A 91 15.37 -7.03 -2.63
C PRO A 91 16.30 -5.90 -3.12
N ASN A 92 17.43 -6.23 -3.74
CA ASN A 92 18.36 -5.23 -4.26
C ASN A 92 17.73 -4.41 -5.41
N ASP A 93 16.96 -5.04 -6.29
CA ASP A 93 16.30 -4.32 -7.38
C ASP A 93 15.21 -3.39 -6.85
N ILE A 94 14.51 -3.80 -5.79
CA ILE A 94 13.53 -2.95 -5.07
C ILE A 94 14.24 -1.72 -4.50
N GLY A 95 15.38 -1.92 -3.83
CA GLY A 95 16.20 -0.84 -3.30
C GLY A 95 16.68 0.14 -4.36
N ASN A 96 17.22 -0.37 -5.47
CA ASN A 96 17.67 0.44 -6.60
C ASN A 96 16.54 1.26 -7.23
N TRP A 97 15.37 0.64 -7.41
CA TRP A 97 14.19 1.34 -7.92
C TRP A 97 13.75 2.48 -6.99
N PHE A 98 13.73 2.22 -5.68
CA PHE A 98 13.40 3.24 -4.67
C PHE A 98 14.40 4.41 -4.72
N CYS A 99 15.71 4.13 -4.68
CA CYS A 99 16.75 5.17 -4.71
C CYS A 99 16.64 6.04 -5.96
N LYS A 100 16.37 5.41 -7.13
CA LYS A 100 16.16 6.15 -8.38
C LYS A 100 14.98 7.09 -8.29
N ASN A 101 13.82 6.61 -7.83
CA ASN A 101 12.62 7.45 -7.71
C ASN A 101 12.84 8.60 -6.73
N GLN A 102 13.49 8.34 -5.60
CA GLN A 102 13.80 9.37 -4.62
C GLN A 102 14.72 10.45 -5.19
N LEU A 103 15.73 10.06 -5.96
CA LEU A 103 16.67 10.99 -6.61
C LEU A 103 15.96 11.96 -7.56
N PHE A 104 14.94 11.48 -8.27
CA PHE A 104 14.15 12.30 -9.20
C PHE A 104 12.91 12.94 -8.56
N GLY A 105 12.70 12.78 -7.27
CA GLY A 105 11.54 13.31 -6.56
C GLY A 105 10.21 12.71 -7.03
N GLU A 106 10.20 11.43 -7.41
CA GLU A 106 9.05 10.74 -7.95
C GLU A 106 8.34 9.91 -6.89
N ASN A 107 7.01 9.98 -6.86
CA ASN A 107 6.18 9.15 -6.02
C ASN A 107 6.25 7.67 -6.45
N GLY A 108 6.28 6.76 -5.47
CA GLY A 108 6.36 5.33 -5.69
C GLY A 108 5.09 4.59 -5.24
N LEU A 109 4.57 3.73 -6.11
CA LEU A 109 3.42 2.87 -5.82
C LEU A 109 3.81 1.41 -6.06
N ILE A 110 3.82 0.61 -5.01
CA ILE A 110 4.25 -0.79 -5.05
C ILE A 110 3.05 -1.70 -4.78
N PHE A 111 2.77 -2.59 -5.72
CA PHE A 111 1.76 -3.63 -5.55
C PHE A 111 2.43 -4.96 -5.25
N THR A 112 2.00 -5.63 -4.20
CA THR A 112 2.57 -6.90 -3.77
C THR A 112 1.51 -7.86 -3.25
N THR A 113 1.92 -9.10 -3.02
CA THR A 113 1.10 -10.09 -2.31
C THR A 113 1.62 -10.30 -0.90
N TYR A 114 0.77 -10.83 -0.01
CA TYR A 114 1.22 -11.24 1.34
C TYR A 114 2.43 -12.18 1.27
N HIS A 115 2.46 -13.07 0.29
CA HIS A 115 3.56 -14.01 0.07
C HIS A 115 4.88 -13.31 -0.26
N SER A 116 4.84 -12.21 -1.02
CA SER A 116 6.04 -11.48 -1.46
C SER A 116 6.41 -10.28 -0.58
N LEU A 117 5.58 -9.91 0.39
CA LEU A 117 5.77 -8.74 1.25
C LEU A 117 7.14 -8.74 1.98
N HIS A 118 7.63 -9.92 2.36
CA HIS A 118 8.95 -10.07 3.00
C HIS A 118 10.11 -9.59 2.12
N LYS A 119 9.97 -9.57 0.80
CA LYS A 119 10.98 -9.05 -0.13
C LYS A 119 11.13 -7.53 0.00
N ILE A 120 10.01 -6.82 0.23
CA ILE A 120 10.03 -5.38 0.50
C ILE A 120 10.67 -5.12 1.86
N GLN A 121 10.36 -5.92 2.88
CA GLN A 121 11.03 -5.85 4.17
C GLN A 121 12.56 -6.04 4.04
N GLN A 122 12.99 -7.06 3.31
CA GLN A 122 14.41 -7.37 3.07
C GLN A 122 15.15 -6.28 2.29
N SER A 123 14.46 -5.53 1.43
CA SER A 123 15.08 -4.42 0.69
C SER A 123 15.44 -3.23 1.56
N GLY A 124 14.86 -3.12 2.76
CA GLY A 124 15.14 -2.04 3.71
C GLY A 124 14.64 -0.66 3.28
N ILE A 125 13.85 -0.55 2.21
CA ILE A 125 13.32 0.75 1.78
C ILE A 125 12.34 1.32 2.81
N PRO A 126 12.32 2.64 3.01
CA PRO A 126 11.30 3.28 3.80
C PRO A 126 9.95 3.21 3.05
N VAL A 127 8.92 2.80 3.78
CA VAL A 127 7.53 2.77 3.30
C VAL A 127 6.73 3.78 4.10
N ASN A 128 6.15 4.77 3.42
CA ASN A 128 5.36 5.82 4.07
C ASN A 128 3.99 5.30 4.49
N THR A 129 3.34 4.56 3.61
CA THR A 129 2.02 3.99 3.86
C THR A 129 1.92 2.58 3.30
N ILE A 130 1.25 1.70 4.02
CA ILE A 130 0.94 0.36 3.56
C ILE A 130 -0.55 0.08 3.74
N TYR A 131 -1.20 -0.36 2.67
CA TYR A 131 -2.58 -0.83 2.68
C TYR A 131 -2.60 -2.35 2.58
N PHE A 132 -3.32 -2.99 3.48
CA PHE A 132 -3.57 -4.42 3.46
C PHE A 132 -5.00 -4.67 2.99
N ASP A 133 -5.16 -5.12 1.75
CA ASP A 133 -6.47 -5.58 1.27
C ASP A 133 -6.75 -6.99 1.78
N GLU A 134 -8.01 -7.25 2.18
CA GLU A 134 -8.41 -8.53 2.80
C GLU A 134 -7.48 -8.93 3.98
N ALA A 135 -7.34 -8.04 4.94
CA ALA A 135 -6.35 -8.14 6.03
C ALA A 135 -6.48 -9.38 6.92
N HIS A 136 -7.61 -10.09 6.88
CA HIS A 136 -7.74 -11.39 7.54
C HIS A 136 -6.71 -12.42 7.03
N ASN A 137 -6.19 -12.25 5.81
CA ASN A 137 -5.11 -13.08 5.29
C ASN A 137 -3.77 -12.83 6.01
N SER A 138 -3.59 -11.68 6.65
CA SER A 138 -2.36 -11.32 7.34
C SER A 138 -2.07 -12.15 8.59
N VAL A 139 -3.09 -12.76 9.17
CA VAL A 139 -2.98 -13.62 10.38
C VAL A 139 -2.51 -15.03 10.05
N GLN A 140 -2.43 -15.42 8.78
CA GLN A 140 -1.87 -16.71 8.41
C GLN A 140 -0.39 -16.77 8.83
N GLN A 141 0.02 -17.89 9.41
CA GLN A 141 1.31 -18.06 10.07
C GLN A 141 2.52 -17.66 9.19
N HIS A 142 2.44 -17.89 7.88
CA HIS A 142 3.50 -17.58 6.92
C HIS A 142 3.63 -16.08 6.58
N PHE A 143 2.58 -15.29 6.80
CA PHE A 143 2.56 -13.87 6.46
C PHE A 143 2.72 -12.95 7.67
N HIS A 144 2.55 -13.51 8.86
CA HIS A 144 2.50 -12.77 10.12
C HIS A 144 3.76 -11.96 10.40
N THR A 145 4.94 -12.52 10.11
CA THR A 145 6.22 -11.87 10.42
C THR A 145 6.41 -10.57 9.63
N ALA A 146 6.23 -10.60 8.30
CA ALA A 146 6.38 -9.41 7.47
C ALA A 146 5.27 -8.38 7.75
N THR A 147 4.03 -8.83 7.93
CA THR A 147 2.91 -7.95 8.28
C THR A 147 3.15 -7.28 9.63
N ARG A 148 3.57 -8.03 10.64
CA ARG A 148 3.91 -7.50 11.97
C ARG A 148 5.05 -6.50 11.90
N PHE A 149 6.08 -6.76 11.10
CA PHE A 149 7.18 -5.82 10.89
C PHE A 149 6.65 -4.45 10.47
N PHE A 150 5.86 -4.37 9.40
CA PHE A 150 5.29 -3.09 8.94
C PHE A 150 4.27 -2.51 9.92
N ALA A 151 3.55 -3.37 10.68
CA ALA A 151 2.61 -2.94 11.72
C ALA A 151 3.28 -2.29 12.92
N THR A 152 4.48 -2.75 13.30
CA THR A 152 5.15 -2.34 14.53
C THR A 152 6.30 -1.37 14.31
N THR A 153 6.89 -1.34 13.11
CA THR A 153 8.04 -0.48 12.83
C THR A 153 7.59 0.98 12.76
N ASN A 154 8.00 1.76 13.74
CA ASN A 154 7.99 3.21 13.64
C ASN A 154 9.24 3.58 12.82
N ASN A 155 9.10 3.79 11.54
CA ASN A 155 10.20 4.24 10.67
C ASN A 155 10.56 5.71 10.96
N ARG A 156 11.15 5.97 12.12
CA ARG A 156 11.67 7.28 12.54
C ARG A 156 13.07 7.57 12.00
N ARG A 157 13.52 6.97 10.92
CA ARG A 157 14.88 7.18 10.39
C ARG A 157 15.01 8.22 9.28
N CYS A 158 13.96 8.93 8.93
CA CYS A 158 14.07 10.16 8.15
C CYS A 158 13.28 11.26 8.86
N SER A 159 13.87 12.43 9.00
CA SER A 159 13.34 13.62 9.66
C SER A 159 12.25 14.33 8.85
N SER A 160 11.30 13.59 8.33
CA SER A 160 10.04 14.06 7.79
C SER A 160 8.97 13.09 8.27
N LEU A 161 7.86 13.63 8.73
CA LEU A 161 6.71 12.95 9.33
C LEU A 161 6.38 11.63 8.62
N LEU A 162 6.90 10.52 9.12
CA LEU A 162 6.63 9.20 8.56
C LEU A 162 5.37 8.66 9.23
N LEU A 163 4.24 8.85 8.58
CA LEU A 163 2.96 8.28 8.98
C LEU A 163 2.84 6.90 8.34
N LEU A 164 3.12 5.84 9.10
CA LEU A 164 2.82 4.48 8.68
C LEU A 164 1.33 4.21 8.95
N LEU A 165 0.49 4.42 7.97
CA LEU A 165 -0.92 4.07 8.05
C LEU A 165 -1.09 2.60 7.64
N ILE A 166 -1.36 1.72 8.60
CA ILE A 166 -1.76 0.35 8.33
C ILE A 166 -3.27 0.30 8.36
N ILE A 167 -3.87 0.21 7.18
CA ILE A 167 -5.31 0.01 7.05
C ILE A 167 -5.54 -1.44 6.68
N ALA A 168 -5.99 -2.20 7.66
CA ALA A 168 -6.52 -3.52 7.40
C ALA A 168 -8.00 -3.40 7.07
N ILE A 169 -8.37 -3.64 5.83
CA ILE A 169 -9.77 -3.60 5.39
C ILE A 169 -10.30 -5.02 5.47
N MET A 170 -11.04 -5.32 6.54
CA MET A 170 -11.71 -6.63 6.71
C MET A 170 -13.16 -6.54 6.25
N MET A 171 -13.62 -7.57 5.57
CA MET A 171 -15.03 -7.78 5.29
C MET A 171 -15.63 -8.56 6.45
N LYS A 172 -16.69 -8.04 7.06
CA LYS A 172 -17.60 -8.85 7.86
C LYS A 172 -18.72 -9.29 6.90
N GLU A 173 -18.78 -10.57 6.63
CA GLU A 173 -20.00 -11.13 6.07
C GLU A 173 -21.09 -11.00 7.14
N VAL A 174 -22.20 -10.39 6.77
CA VAL A 174 -23.43 -10.40 7.54
C VAL A 174 -24.29 -11.51 6.97
#